data_cf27b33d80c98b0d59e0b7113456d43c
#
_entry.id   cf27b33d80c98b0d59e0b7113456d43c
#
_cell.length_a   1.000
_cell.length_b   1.000
_cell.length_c   1.000
_cell.angle_alpha   90.00
_cell.angle_beta   90.00
_cell.angle_gamma   90.00
#
_symmetry.space_group_name_H-M   'P 1'
#
loop_
_entity.id
_entity.type
_entity.pdbx_description
1 polymer ?
#
loop_
_entity_poly.entity_id
_entity_poly.type
_entity_poly.pdbx_seq_one_letter_code
_entity_poly.pdbx_strand_id
1 'polypeptide(L)'
;MNFTELAKKRCSVRAYADKPIAPEHLQAVLEAGRLAPTGKNHQPQRILVVQSPEGLAKMAQAMHNTNAYTAKAVLMICSDTTDCWVRSFDGHCIHEIDASIVTTYMLLAATEQGLGSLWVERFDTEILRKE
;
A
#
# COMPACT_ATOMS: atom_id res chain seq x y z
N MET A 1 11.69 -15.49 11.69
CA MET A 1 11.06 -16.03 10.45
C MET A 1 12.00 -15.71 9.31
N ASN A 2 12.32 -16.70 8.48
CA ASN A 2 13.12 -16.46 7.27
C ASN A 2 12.21 -15.96 6.13
N PHE A 3 12.81 -15.48 5.02
CA PHE A 3 12.04 -14.91 3.91
C PHE A 3 11.04 -15.90 3.29
N THR A 4 11.42 -17.17 3.13
CA THR A 4 10.54 -18.18 2.54
C THR A 4 9.31 -18.45 3.43
N GLU A 5 9.51 -18.48 4.74
CA GLU A 5 8.41 -18.61 5.72
C GLU A 5 7.49 -17.40 5.69
N LEU A 6 8.06 -16.19 5.62
CA LEU A 6 7.32 -14.94 5.51
C LEU A 6 6.46 -14.90 4.23
N ALA A 7 7.06 -15.24 3.09
CA ALA A 7 6.37 -15.28 1.81
C ALA A 7 5.21 -16.29 1.79
N LYS A 8 5.38 -17.45 2.43
CA LYS A 8 4.32 -18.47 2.58
C LYS A 8 3.19 -17.99 3.51
N LYS A 9 3.53 -17.25 4.56
CA LYS A 9 2.56 -16.74 5.55
C LYS A 9 1.71 -15.59 5.00
N ARG A 10 2.27 -14.76 4.13
CA ARG A 10 1.52 -13.66 3.52
C ARG A 10 0.33 -14.20 2.72
N CYS A 11 -0.85 -13.73 3.03
CA CYS A 11 -2.07 -14.03 2.28
C CYS A 11 -2.94 -12.76 2.14
N SER A 12 -3.88 -12.79 1.20
CA SER A 12 -4.86 -11.71 1.00
C SER A 12 -5.95 -11.83 2.05
N VAL A 13 -5.87 -11.01 3.10
CA VAL A 13 -6.85 -10.97 4.20
C VAL A 13 -8.00 -10.05 3.82
N ARG A 14 -9.24 -10.52 3.98
CA ARG A 14 -10.46 -9.80 3.59
C ARG A 14 -11.44 -9.54 4.73
N ALA A 15 -11.09 -9.93 5.93
CA ALA A 15 -11.83 -9.60 7.16
C ALA A 15 -10.82 -9.31 8.27
N TYR A 16 -11.04 -8.23 8.99
CA TYR A 16 -10.09 -7.72 9.98
C TYR A 16 -10.74 -7.72 11.36
N ALA A 17 -9.93 -7.97 12.38
CA ALA A 17 -10.36 -7.86 13.76
C ALA A 17 -10.68 -6.40 14.14
N ASP A 18 -11.62 -6.20 15.04
CA ASP A 18 -11.90 -4.89 15.61
C ASP A 18 -10.85 -4.52 16.67
N LYS A 19 -9.62 -4.31 16.20
CA LYS A 19 -8.46 -3.99 17.02
C LYS A 19 -7.63 -2.90 16.33
N PRO A 20 -7.22 -1.84 17.04
CA PRO A 20 -6.36 -0.82 16.46
C PRO A 20 -5.00 -1.40 16.08
N ILE A 21 -4.38 -0.79 15.06
CA ILE A 21 -3.00 -1.08 14.68
C ILE A 21 -2.09 -0.29 15.62
N ALA A 22 -1.14 -0.99 16.26
CA ALA A 22 -0.15 -0.32 17.08
C ALA A 22 0.74 0.59 16.23
N PRO A 23 1.04 1.83 16.67
CA PRO A 23 1.81 2.79 15.88
C PRO A 23 3.16 2.25 15.38
N GLU A 24 3.84 1.46 16.20
CA GLU A 24 5.12 0.84 15.87
C GLU A 24 5.02 -0.16 14.72
N HIS A 25 3.91 -0.91 14.62
CA HIS A 25 3.68 -1.83 13.52
C HIS A 25 3.41 -1.08 12.21
N LEU A 26 2.62 0.00 12.27
CA LEU A 26 2.40 0.84 11.10
C LEU A 26 3.70 1.50 10.62
N GLN A 27 4.51 1.99 11.57
CA GLN A 27 5.80 2.60 11.25
C GLN A 27 6.75 1.59 10.58
N ALA A 28 6.78 0.34 11.06
CA ALA A 28 7.58 -0.72 10.43
C ALA A 28 7.14 -1.00 8.98
N VAL A 29 5.84 -0.99 8.71
CA VAL A 29 5.30 -1.15 7.36
C VAL A 29 5.71 0.02 6.45
N LEU A 30 5.59 1.26 6.92
CA LEU A 30 5.98 2.45 6.16
C LEU A 30 7.48 2.48 5.89
N GLU A 31 8.30 2.10 6.87
CA GLU A 31 9.75 2.02 6.72
C GLU A 31 10.17 0.96 5.67
N ALA A 32 9.49 -0.18 5.64
CA ALA A 32 9.73 -1.18 4.60
C ALA A 32 9.43 -0.62 3.20
N GLY A 33 8.36 0.16 3.05
CA GLY A 33 8.06 0.87 1.81
C GLY A 33 9.15 1.88 1.43
N ARG A 34 9.68 2.63 2.40
CA ARG A 34 10.78 3.58 2.19
C ARG A 34 12.08 2.91 1.74
N LEU A 35 12.35 1.70 2.23
CA LEU A 35 13.55 0.91 1.91
C LEU A 35 13.44 0.15 0.60
N ALA A 36 12.25 0.06 0.00
CA ALA A 36 12.04 -0.65 -1.24
C ALA A 36 12.84 0.00 -2.40
N PRO A 37 13.44 -0.80 -3.30
CA PRO A 37 14.14 -0.26 -4.46
C PRO A 37 13.18 0.37 -5.46
N THR A 38 13.65 1.42 -6.13
CA THR A 38 12.93 2.08 -7.24
C THR A 38 13.90 2.35 -8.39
N GLY A 39 13.38 2.62 -9.57
CA GLY A 39 14.18 2.95 -10.75
C GLY A 39 15.17 4.08 -10.45
N LYS A 40 16.46 3.80 -10.56
CA LYS A 40 17.57 4.71 -10.21
C LYS A 40 17.41 5.42 -8.85
N ASN A 41 16.69 4.81 -7.93
CA ASN A 41 16.40 5.35 -6.61
C ASN A 41 15.68 6.71 -6.63
N HIS A 42 14.83 6.96 -7.62
CA HIS A 42 14.04 8.18 -7.71
C HIS A 42 13.04 8.32 -6.55
N GLN A 43 12.54 7.21 -6.02
CA GLN A 43 11.59 7.17 -4.89
C GLN A 43 10.34 8.05 -5.13
N PRO A 44 9.63 7.86 -6.27
CA PRO A 44 8.52 8.72 -6.65
C PRO A 44 7.25 8.49 -5.82
N GLN A 45 7.22 7.46 -4.98
CA GLN A 45 6.02 7.11 -4.23
C GLN A 45 5.73 8.11 -3.12
N ARG A 46 4.45 8.43 -2.99
CA ARG A 46 3.86 9.19 -1.89
C ARG A 46 2.79 8.32 -1.26
N ILE A 47 2.91 8.06 0.03
CA ILE A 47 2.00 7.15 0.74
C ILE A 47 1.07 7.99 1.61
N LEU A 48 -0.22 7.97 1.27
CA LEU A 48 -1.25 8.56 2.11
C LEU A 48 -1.75 7.49 3.10
N VAL A 49 -1.64 7.79 4.38
CA VAL A 49 -2.12 6.92 5.48
C VAL A 49 -3.49 7.40 5.93
N VAL A 50 -4.51 6.58 5.73
CA VAL A 50 -5.88 6.89 6.10
C VAL A 50 -6.29 6.01 7.29
N GLN A 51 -6.55 6.63 8.44
CA GLN A 51 -6.96 5.94 9.68
C GLN A 51 -8.18 6.58 10.34
N SER A 52 -8.55 7.81 9.96
CA SER A 52 -9.75 8.44 10.53
C SER A 52 -11.01 7.69 10.10
N PRO A 53 -12.03 7.57 10.97
CA PRO A 53 -13.30 6.93 10.60
C PRO A 53 -13.94 7.50 9.34
N GLU A 54 -13.90 8.84 9.18
CA GLU A 54 -14.41 9.53 8.00
C GLU A 54 -13.61 9.14 6.74
N GLY A 55 -12.29 9.20 6.81
CA GLY A 55 -11.42 8.82 5.69
C GLY A 55 -11.59 7.36 5.28
N LEU A 56 -11.67 6.46 6.27
CA LEU A 56 -11.91 5.02 6.00
C LEU A 56 -13.27 4.79 5.33
N ALA A 57 -14.32 5.53 5.73
CA ALA A 57 -15.62 5.44 5.07
C ALA A 57 -15.57 5.91 3.61
N LYS A 58 -14.86 7.00 3.31
CA LYS A 58 -14.63 7.48 1.93
C LYS A 58 -13.84 6.47 1.10
N MET A 59 -12.79 5.90 1.66
CA MET A 59 -12.01 4.85 0.99
C MET A 59 -12.85 3.61 0.67
N ALA A 60 -13.71 3.20 1.60
CA ALA A 60 -14.60 2.06 1.41
C ALA A 60 -15.62 2.31 0.28
N GLN A 61 -16.14 3.53 0.15
CA GLN A 61 -17.01 3.92 -0.98
C GLN A 61 -16.27 3.83 -2.31
N ALA A 62 -15.05 4.36 -2.38
CA ALA A 62 -14.24 4.33 -3.60
C ALA A 62 -13.87 2.90 -4.02
N MET A 63 -13.59 2.02 -3.06
CA MET A 63 -13.21 0.63 -3.32
C MET A 63 -14.39 -0.28 -3.64
N HIS A 64 -15.64 0.15 -3.43
CA HIS A 64 -16.84 -0.70 -3.59
C HIS A 64 -16.69 -2.08 -2.92
N ASN A 65 -16.03 -2.10 -1.77
CA ASN A 65 -15.64 -3.35 -1.11
C ASN A 65 -16.07 -3.33 0.36
N THR A 66 -17.03 -4.16 0.71
CA THR A 66 -17.54 -4.27 2.08
C THR A 66 -16.47 -4.70 3.09
N ASN A 67 -15.46 -5.45 2.65
CA ASN A 67 -14.37 -5.87 3.52
C ASN A 67 -13.48 -4.69 3.96
N ALA A 68 -13.38 -3.63 3.14
CA ALA A 68 -12.65 -2.41 3.47
C ALA A 68 -13.23 -1.69 4.69
N TYR A 69 -14.53 -1.85 4.97
CA TYR A 69 -15.17 -1.21 6.13
C TYR A 69 -14.65 -1.70 7.49
N THR A 70 -14.02 -2.88 7.53
CA THR A 70 -13.42 -3.41 8.77
C THR A 70 -11.94 -3.08 8.92
N ALA A 71 -11.29 -2.56 7.88
CA ALA A 71 -9.89 -2.16 7.91
C ALA A 71 -9.65 -1.00 8.90
N LYS A 72 -8.54 -1.03 9.62
CA LYS A 72 -8.14 0.01 10.57
C LYS A 72 -7.16 1.03 9.96
N ALA A 73 -6.65 0.74 8.80
CA ALA A 73 -5.87 1.66 7.97
C ALA A 73 -6.02 1.29 6.49
N VAL A 74 -6.00 2.31 5.65
CA VAL A 74 -5.80 2.17 4.20
C VAL A 74 -4.55 2.96 3.84
N LEU A 75 -3.61 2.31 3.17
CA LEU A 75 -2.41 2.95 2.64
C LEU A 75 -2.60 3.14 1.14
N MET A 76 -2.77 4.38 0.70
CA MET A 76 -2.88 4.71 -0.71
C MET A 76 -1.48 5.00 -1.25
N ILE A 77 -1.02 4.17 -2.17
CA ILE A 77 0.30 4.30 -2.79
C ILE A 77 0.13 5.13 -4.06
N CYS A 78 0.55 6.37 -4.01
CA CYS A 78 0.56 7.29 -5.14
C CYS A 78 1.97 7.40 -5.72
N SER A 79 2.07 7.77 -6.99
CA SER A 79 3.36 8.03 -7.65
C SER A 79 3.39 9.43 -8.21
N ASP A 80 4.48 10.15 -7.94
CA ASP A 80 4.80 11.40 -8.61
C ASP A 80 5.36 11.10 -10.00
N THR A 81 4.55 11.29 -11.03
CA THR A 81 4.93 10.99 -12.40
C THR A 81 5.92 12.00 -12.98
N THR A 82 6.16 13.12 -12.29
CA THR A 82 7.16 14.11 -12.70
C THR A 82 8.56 13.77 -12.20
N ASP A 83 8.68 12.86 -11.22
CA ASP A 83 9.94 12.41 -10.63
C ASP A 83 10.06 10.88 -10.66
N CYS A 84 9.70 10.26 -11.78
CA CYS A 84 9.92 8.83 -11.99
C CYS A 84 11.03 8.57 -13.01
N TRP A 85 11.64 7.40 -12.92
CA TRP A 85 12.58 7.00 -13.96
C TRP A 85 11.87 6.68 -15.26
N VAL A 86 12.38 7.27 -16.35
CA VAL A 86 11.88 7.06 -17.71
C VAL A 86 12.90 6.27 -18.52
N ARG A 87 12.46 5.18 -19.11
CA ARG A 87 13.30 4.36 -19.99
C ARG A 87 13.57 5.11 -21.29
N SER A 88 14.85 5.36 -21.59
CA SER A 88 15.28 6.21 -22.71
C SER A 88 14.94 5.66 -24.10
N PHE A 89 14.74 4.34 -24.24
CA PHE A 89 14.49 3.71 -25.52
C PHE A 89 13.06 3.92 -26.06
N ASP A 90 12.07 4.04 -25.20
CA ASP A 90 10.66 4.10 -25.55
C ASP A 90 9.84 5.13 -24.76
N GLY A 91 10.49 5.86 -23.85
CA GLY A 91 9.81 6.86 -23.02
C GLY A 91 8.90 6.29 -21.92
N HIS A 92 8.95 4.99 -21.64
CA HIS A 92 8.12 4.38 -20.61
C HIS A 92 8.55 4.81 -19.21
N CYS A 93 7.66 5.46 -18.48
CA CYS A 93 7.84 5.78 -17.06
C CYS A 93 7.40 4.56 -16.22
N ILE A 94 8.27 4.09 -15.33
CA ILE A 94 8.05 2.85 -14.56
C ILE A 94 7.38 3.08 -13.19
N HIS A 95 6.71 4.20 -12.99
CA HIS A 95 6.11 4.56 -11.69
C HIS A 95 5.18 3.48 -11.12
N GLU A 96 4.43 2.78 -11.96
CA GLU A 96 3.54 1.68 -11.53
C GLU A 96 4.33 0.45 -11.07
N ILE A 97 5.46 0.17 -11.75
CA ILE A 97 6.37 -0.91 -11.35
C ILE A 97 6.97 -0.59 -9.98
N ASP A 98 7.48 0.62 -9.79
CA ASP A 98 8.03 1.08 -8.53
C ASP A 98 6.99 1.01 -7.40
N ALA A 99 5.75 1.48 -7.67
CA ALA A 99 4.65 1.39 -6.71
C ALA A 99 4.33 -0.07 -6.32
N SER A 100 4.38 -0.98 -7.28
CA SER A 100 4.14 -2.41 -7.04
C SER A 100 5.23 -3.04 -6.16
N ILE A 101 6.49 -2.66 -6.37
CA ILE A 101 7.62 -3.11 -5.54
C ILE A 101 7.45 -2.59 -4.11
N VAL A 102 7.21 -1.29 -3.94
CA VAL A 102 6.98 -0.65 -2.64
C VAL A 102 5.82 -1.32 -1.91
N THR A 103 4.69 -1.51 -2.58
CA THR A 103 3.51 -2.18 -2.01
C THR A 103 3.85 -3.60 -1.56
N THR A 104 4.61 -4.36 -2.34
CA THR A 104 5.01 -5.73 -1.99
C THR A 104 5.87 -5.75 -0.72
N TYR A 105 6.84 -4.84 -0.58
CA TYR A 105 7.63 -4.71 0.65
C TYR A 105 6.74 -4.42 1.86
N MET A 106 5.78 -3.52 1.72
CA MET A 106 4.85 -3.18 2.80
C MET A 106 3.94 -4.35 3.17
N LEU A 107 3.46 -5.15 2.21
CA LEU A 107 2.65 -6.34 2.46
C LEU A 107 3.44 -7.41 3.25
N LEU A 108 4.72 -7.60 2.91
CA LEU A 108 5.59 -8.52 3.62
C LEU A 108 5.88 -8.03 5.03
N ALA A 109 6.19 -6.74 5.20
CA ALA A 109 6.38 -6.15 6.52
C ALA A 109 5.12 -6.23 7.39
N ALA A 110 3.93 -5.96 6.85
CA ALA A 110 2.68 -6.14 7.57
C ALA A 110 2.52 -7.58 8.07
N THR A 111 2.84 -8.57 7.23
CA THR A 111 2.79 -9.99 7.60
C THR A 111 3.78 -10.32 8.72
N GLU A 112 4.99 -9.74 8.66
CA GLU A 112 6.02 -9.91 9.70
C GLU A 112 5.55 -9.35 11.05
N GLN A 113 4.86 -8.20 11.03
CA GLN A 113 4.25 -7.58 12.22
C GLN A 113 2.98 -8.30 12.70
N GLY A 114 2.56 -9.38 12.04
CA GLY A 114 1.34 -10.10 12.40
C GLY A 114 0.05 -9.41 11.94
N LEU A 115 0.15 -8.44 11.04
CA LEU A 115 -0.99 -7.74 10.47
C LEU A 115 -1.52 -8.47 9.23
N GLY A 116 -2.84 -8.56 9.11
CA GLY A 116 -3.50 -8.95 7.86
C GLY A 116 -3.48 -7.79 6.86
N SER A 117 -3.23 -8.09 5.59
CA SER A 117 -3.21 -7.07 4.52
C SER A 117 -3.86 -7.56 3.24
N LEU A 118 -4.30 -6.62 2.42
CA LEU A 118 -4.89 -6.86 1.11
C LEU A 118 -4.43 -5.77 0.13
N TRP A 119 -3.93 -6.18 -1.03
CA TRP A 119 -3.75 -5.26 -2.16
C TRP A 119 -5.08 -5.10 -2.90
N VAL A 120 -5.50 -3.87 -3.10
CA VAL A 120 -6.74 -3.52 -3.80
C VAL A 120 -6.42 -2.68 -5.03
N GLU A 121 -6.79 -3.20 -6.21
CA GLU A 121 -6.73 -2.47 -7.49
C GLU A 121 -8.13 -2.05 -7.98
N ARG A 122 -9.20 -2.63 -7.42
CA ARG A 122 -10.55 -2.28 -7.78
C ARG A 122 -11.03 -1.09 -6.96
N PHE A 123 -10.82 0.10 -7.49
CA PHE A 123 -11.31 1.35 -6.88
C PHE A 123 -11.72 2.37 -7.95
N ASP A 124 -12.62 3.26 -7.60
CA ASP A 124 -13.07 4.36 -8.45
C ASP A 124 -12.14 5.57 -8.28
N THR A 125 -11.37 5.86 -9.32
CA THR A 125 -10.41 6.96 -9.32
C THR A 125 -11.07 8.34 -9.30
N GLU A 126 -12.29 8.47 -9.84
CA GLU A 126 -13.02 9.75 -9.85
C GLU A 126 -13.55 10.11 -8.44
N ILE A 127 -13.94 9.09 -7.67
CA ILE A 127 -14.29 9.31 -6.25
C ILE A 127 -13.04 9.76 -5.48
N LEU A 128 -11.91 9.05 -5.64
CA LEU A 128 -10.68 9.38 -4.91
C LEU A 128 -10.11 10.77 -5.23
N ARG A 129 -10.32 11.28 -6.45
CA ARG A 129 -9.84 12.61 -6.85
C ARG A 129 -10.66 13.76 -6.28
N LYS A 130 -11.89 13.50 -5.87
CA LYS A 130 -12.81 14.51 -5.35
C LYS A 130 -12.74 14.67 -3.83
N GLU A 131 -12.16 13.70 -3.15
CA GLU A 131 -12.08 13.62 -1.70
C GLU A 131 -10.69 14.02 -1.17
#